data_7523d0a3b99878351c4e083a8e0902ae
#
_entry.id   7523d0a3b99878351c4e083a8e0902ae
#
_cell.length_a   1.000
_cell.length_b   1.000
_cell.length_c   1.000
_cell.angle_alpha   90.00
_cell.angle_beta   90.00
_cell.angle_gamma   90.00
#
_symmetry.space_group_name_H-M   'P 1'
#
loop_
_entity.id
_entity.type
_entity.pdbx_description
1 polymer ?
#
loop_
_entity_poly.entity_id
_entity_poly.type
_entity_poly.pdbx_seq_one_letter_code
_entity_poly.pdbx_strand_id
1 'polypeptide(L)'
;MSVLSLAPETKDGTKDELVQSRRWWILGVLCICLMVVIIDNTILNVALPSMQEQLHASQSQEQWFIDAYTLVFAALLFTGGVAGDRWGRRRVLLLGMAVFGAASVLSAFSTSPRMLIGSRAVMGIGGALVQPATLSIIQNTFRPDERGRAIGLWAGITGLAVAIGPIGGGALLLYFWWGSVFLVNVPFVLVGVAAIAVLVPESRDPDPREIDPLGILLSIAGLFALVYGIIRGGDK
;
A
#
# COMPACT_ATOMS: atom_id res chain seq x y z
N MET A 1 54.21 20.74 -15.84
CA MET A 1 53.63 19.43 -16.22
C MET A 1 52.60 19.06 -15.16
N SER A 2 51.32 19.36 -15.48
CA SER A 2 50.19 19.09 -14.58
C SER A 2 49.68 17.72 -14.94
N VAL A 3 49.80 16.75 -14.04
CA VAL A 3 49.23 15.42 -14.17
C VAL A 3 47.75 15.53 -13.80
N LEU A 4 46.85 15.57 -14.80
CA LEU A 4 45.44 15.38 -14.61
C LEU A 4 45.23 13.95 -14.07
N SER A 5 44.96 13.84 -12.77
CA SER A 5 44.44 12.63 -12.15
C SER A 5 43.02 12.38 -12.67
N LEU A 6 42.91 11.53 -13.67
CA LEU A 6 41.61 10.92 -14.05
C LEU A 6 41.23 9.94 -12.91
N ALA A 7 40.49 10.44 -11.93
CA ALA A 7 39.79 9.57 -10.99
C ALA A 7 38.81 8.67 -11.80
N PRO A 8 38.75 7.36 -11.54
CA PRO A 8 37.82 6.50 -12.24
C PRO A 8 36.41 6.96 -11.91
N GLU A 9 35.61 7.30 -12.95
CA GLU A 9 34.17 7.48 -12.82
C GLU A 9 33.60 6.21 -12.20
N THR A 10 33.20 6.32 -10.94
CA THR A 10 32.65 5.19 -10.21
C THR A 10 31.30 4.83 -10.83
N LYS A 11 31.07 3.53 -11.07
CA LYS A 11 29.79 2.98 -11.55
C LYS A 11 28.57 3.44 -10.73
N ASP A 12 28.79 4.05 -9.59
CA ASP A 12 27.77 4.60 -8.68
C ASP A 12 27.25 5.96 -9.18
N GLY A 13 28.11 6.84 -9.71
CA GLY A 13 27.68 8.15 -10.23
C GLY A 13 26.68 8.06 -11.40
N THR A 14 26.90 7.11 -12.31
CA THR A 14 25.99 6.90 -13.45
C THR A 14 24.62 6.33 -13.04
N LYS A 15 24.54 5.56 -11.96
CA LYS A 15 23.27 5.06 -11.42
C LYS A 15 22.48 6.18 -10.74
N ASP A 16 23.16 7.02 -10.00
CA ASP A 16 22.53 8.15 -9.30
C ASP A 16 21.98 9.17 -10.31
N GLU A 17 22.67 9.44 -11.40
CA GLU A 17 22.20 10.30 -12.49
C GLU A 17 20.96 9.71 -13.18
N LEU A 18 20.92 8.40 -13.44
CA LEU A 18 19.77 7.71 -14.01
C LEU A 18 18.56 7.75 -13.07
N VAL A 19 18.75 7.59 -11.78
CA VAL A 19 17.70 7.70 -10.76
C VAL A 19 17.15 9.12 -10.73
N GLN A 20 18.05 10.13 -10.74
CA GLN A 20 17.66 11.54 -10.74
C GLN A 20 16.89 11.94 -12.01
N SER A 21 17.26 11.42 -13.17
CA SER A 21 16.52 11.68 -14.42
C SER A 21 15.12 11.04 -14.44
N ARG A 22 14.93 9.93 -13.72
CA ARG A 22 13.68 9.15 -13.69
C ARG A 22 12.85 9.38 -12.44
N ARG A 23 13.25 10.25 -11.50
CA ARG A 23 12.59 10.42 -10.19
C ARG A 23 11.10 10.73 -10.26
N TRP A 24 10.68 11.52 -11.23
CA TRP A 24 9.26 11.85 -11.42
C TRP A 24 8.44 10.66 -11.94
N TRP A 25 9.04 9.78 -12.77
CA TRP A 25 8.40 8.53 -13.17
C TRP A 25 8.28 7.55 -11.99
N ILE A 26 9.32 7.50 -11.15
CA ILE A 26 9.28 6.72 -9.89
C ILE A 26 8.14 7.23 -9.02
N LEU A 27 8.00 8.54 -8.83
CA LEU A 27 6.89 9.12 -8.08
C LEU A 27 5.54 8.71 -8.67
N GLY A 28 5.37 8.79 -9.99
CA GLY A 28 4.14 8.36 -10.67
C GLY A 28 3.77 6.91 -10.35
N VAL A 29 4.75 6.00 -10.39
CA VAL A 29 4.55 4.58 -10.04
C VAL A 29 4.13 4.43 -8.57
N LEU A 30 4.81 5.12 -7.65
CA LEU A 30 4.50 5.07 -6.22
C LEU A 30 3.12 5.63 -5.92
N CYS A 31 2.72 6.69 -6.62
CA CYS A 31 1.38 7.27 -6.54
C CYS A 31 0.30 6.29 -7.03
N ILE A 32 0.54 5.57 -8.13
CA ILE A 32 -0.38 4.53 -8.62
C ILE A 32 -0.52 3.41 -7.59
N CYS A 33 0.58 2.92 -7.02
CA CYS A 33 0.53 1.89 -5.98
C CYS A 33 -0.28 2.32 -4.76
N LEU A 34 -0.09 3.55 -4.29
CA LEU A 34 -0.86 4.10 -3.18
C LEU A 34 -2.33 4.28 -3.56
N MET A 35 -2.60 4.81 -4.76
CA MET A 35 -3.95 5.07 -5.25
C MET A 35 -4.80 3.80 -5.25
N VAL A 36 -4.25 2.66 -5.69
CA VAL A 36 -4.94 1.36 -5.68
C VAL A 36 -5.37 0.98 -4.27
N VAL A 37 -4.47 1.10 -3.30
CA VAL A 37 -4.74 0.77 -1.88
C VAL A 37 -5.84 1.66 -1.30
N ILE A 38 -5.88 2.94 -1.67
CA ILE A 38 -6.86 3.90 -1.16
C ILE A 38 -8.22 3.75 -1.86
N ILE A 39 -8.21 3.59 -3.18
CA ILE A 39 -9.45 3.35 -3.94
C ILE A 39 -10.15 2.11 -3.42
N ASP A 40 -9.42 1.02 -3.16
CA ASP A 40 -9.98 -0.22 -2.64
C ASP A 40 -10.81 0.00 -1.35
N ASN A 41 -10.30 0.83 -0.45
CA ASN A 41 -11.02 1.14 0.79
C ASN A 41 -12.30 1.97 0.56
N THR A 42 -12.26 2.88 -0.39
CA THR A 42 -13.40 3.80 -0.63
C THR A 42 -14.45 3.20 -1.56
N ILE A 43 -14.03 2.41 -2.53
CA ILE A 43 -14.91 1.70 -3.47
C ILE A 43 -15.77 0.65 -2.75
N LEU A 44 -15.21 0.02 -1.70
CA LEU A 44 -15.89 -1.01 -0.91
C LEU A 44 -17.21 -0.51 -0.32
N ASN A 45 -17.24 0.74 0.18
CA ASN A 45 -18.43 1.30 0.81
C ASN A 45 -19.66 1.29 -0.12
N VAL A 46 -19.46 1.44 -1.42
CA VAL A 46 -20.54 1.41 -2.41
C VAL A 46 -21.02 -0.02 -2.67
N ALA A 47 -20.13 -1.00 -2.52
CA ALA A 47 -20.42 -2.40 -2.77
C ALA A 47 -21.01 -3.15 -1.55
N LEU A 48 -20.95 -2.58 -0.35
CA LEU A 48 -21.40 -3.21 0.89
C LEU A 48 -22.83 -3.78 0.81
N PRO A 49 -23.84 -3.05 0.34
CA PRO A 49 -25.23 -3.58 0.26
C PRO A 49 -25.30 -4.82 -0.62
N SER A 50 -24.65 -4.81 -1.78
CA SER A 50 -24.63 -5.95 -2.70
C SER A 50 -23.89 -7.16 -2.12
N MET A 51 -22.81 -6.93 -1.37
CA MET A 51 -22.07 -7.99 -0.67
C MET A 51 -22.91 -8.58 0.46
N GLN A 52 -23.59 -7.75 1.24
CA GLN A 52 -24.46 -8.19 2.32
C GLN A 52 -25.56 -9.09 1.79
N GLU A 53 -26.26 -8.67 0.74
CA GLU A 53 -27.35 -9.43 0.12
C GLU A 53 -26.86 -10.76 -0.47
N GLN A 54 -25.81 -10.74 -1.31
CA GLN A 54 -25.38 -11.93 -2.04
C GLN A 54 -24.61 -12.94 -1.18
N LEU A 55 -23.91 -12.49 -0.14
CA LEU A 55 -23.23 -13.38 0.81
C LEU A 55 -24.09 -13.74 2.02
N HIS A 56 -25.33 -13.21 2.10
CA HIS A 56 -26.22 -13.36 3.26
C HIS A 56 -25.53 -12.96 4.58
N ALA A 57 -24.76 -11.86 4.55
CA ALA A 57 -23.98 -11.40 5.68
C ALA A 57 -24.86 -10.70 6.72
N SER A 58 -24.57 -10.94 8.01
CA SER A 58 -25.16 -10.14 9.08
C SER A 58 -24.56 -8.73 9.10
N GLN A 59 -25.25 -7.77 9.72
CA GLN A 59 -24.77 -6.40 9.87
C GLN A 59 -23.36 -6.32 10.53
N SER A 60 -23.13 -7.15 11.53
CA SER A 60 -21.80 -7.24 12.15
C SER A 60 -20.73 -7.78 11.19
N GLN A 61 -21.07 -8.72 10.30
CA GLN A 61 -20.13 -9.24 9.30
C GLN A 61 -19.83 -8.19 8.21
N GLU A 62 -20.83 -7.40 7.83
CA GLU A 62 -20.66 -6.28 6.90
C GLU A 62 -19.66 -5.25 7.45
N GLN A 63 -19.76 -4.86 8.72
CA GLN A 63 -18.78 -4.00 9.38
C GLN A 63 -17.37 -4.62 9.33
N TRP A 64 -17.25 -5.92 9.59
CA TRP A 64 -15.98 -6.62 9.52
C TRP A 64 -15.34 -6.67 8.12
N PHE A 65 -16.08 -6.45 7.02
CA PHE A 65 -15.49 -6.31 5.69
C PHE A 65 -14.56 -5.09 5.58
N ILE A 66 -14.87 -4.02 6.32
CA ILE A 66 -14.04 -2.81 6.41
C ILE A 66 -13.01 -2.96 7.54
N ASP A 67 -13.46 -3.37 8.72
CA ASP A 67 -12.68 -3.31 9.94
C ASP A 67 -11.52 -4.29 9.94
N ALA A 68 -11.67 -5.48 9.35
CA ALA A 68 -10.61 -6.46 9.26
C ALA A 68 -9.38 -5.92 8.51
N TYR A 69 -9.61 -5.19 7.41
CA TYR A 69 -8.54 -4.51 6.68
C TYR A 69 -7.92 -3.41 7.55
N THR A 70 -8.72 -2.49 8.05
CA THR A 70 -8.26 -1.31 8.79
C THR A 70 -7.48 -1.68 10.03
N LEU A 71 -7.96 -2.69 10.78
CA LEU A 71 -7.33 -3.17 11.99
C LEU A 71 -5.95 -3.77 11.73
N VAL A 72 -5.84 -4.67 10.74
CA VAL A 72 -4.58 -5.30 10.38
C VAL A 72 -3.61 -4.29 9.76
N PHE A 73 -4.12 -3.41 8.89
CA PHE A 73 -3.34 -2.32 8.30
C PHE A 73 -2.72 -1.42 9.37
N ALA A 74 -3.53 -0.93 10.31
CA ALA A 74 -3.06 -0.05 11.38
C ALA A 74 -2.05 -0.74 12.31
N ALA A 75 -2.32 -1.99 12.70
CA ALA A 75 -1.45 -2.76 13.58
C ALA A 75 -0.06 -3.02 12.96
N LEU A 76 0.01 -3.20 11.63
CA LEU A 76 1.25 -3.56 10.93
C LEU A 76 1.96 -2.38 10.27
N LEU A 77 1.38 -1.17 10.28
CA LEU A 77 1.91 -0.01 9.56
C LEU A 77 3.35 0.32 9.96
N PHE A 78 3.65 0.37 11.24
CA PHE A 78 5.01 0.62 11.74
C PHE A 78 5.96 -0.53 11.44
N THR A 79 5.49 -1.76 11.59
CA THR A 79 6.28 -2.97 11.25
C THR A 79 6.63 -2.98 9.77
N GLY A 80 5.73 -2.55 8.89
CA GLY A 80 5.97 -2.41 7.46
C GLY A 80 7.09 -1.42 7.14
N GLY A 81 7.16 -0.30 7.87
CA GLY A 81 8.26 0.67 7.77
C GLY A 81 9.61 0.05 8.15
N VAL A 82 9.69 -0.58 9.32
CA VAL A 82 10.91 -1.26 9.79
C VAL A 82 11.35 -2.37 8.82
N ALA A 83 10.40 -3.12 8.27
CA ALA A 83 10.67 -4.16 7.29
C ALA A 83 11.33 -3.56 6.02
N GLY A 84 10.82 -2.43 5.53
CA GLY A 84 11.36 -1.71 4.38
C GLY A 84 12.78 -1.23 4.58
N ASP A 85 13.05 -0.64 5.72
CA ASP A 85 14.39 -0.13 6.05
C ASP A 85 15.43 -1.25 6.18
N ARG A 86 15.03 -2.42 6.68
CA ARG A 86 15.93 -3.55 6.90
C ARG A 86 16.11 -4.46 5.68
N TRP A 87 15.00 -4.86 5.05
CA TRP A 87 15.03 -5.86 3.97
C TRP A 87 15.08 -5.25 2.56
N GLY A 88 14.94 -3.93 2.48
CA GLY A 88 14.92 -3.18 1.24
C GLY A 88 13.51 -2.70 0.88
N ARG A 89 13.42 -1.41 0.65
CA ARG A 89 12.14 -0.69 0.42
C ARG A 89 11.42 -1.17 -0.84
N ARG A 90 12.18 -1.39 -1.93
CA ARG A 90 11.63 -1.94 -3.18
C ARG A 90 11.08 -3.35 -3.00
N ARG A 91 11.82 -4.23 -2.31
CA ARG A 91 11.40 -5.62 -2.07
C ARG A 91 10.13 -5.67 -1.24
N VAL A 92 10.06 -4.88 -0.18
CA VAL A 92 8.89 -4.80 0.70
C VAL A 92 7.69 -4.21 -0.05
N LEU A 93 7.89 -3.20 -0.91
CA LEU A 93 6.85 -2.66 -1.76
C LEU A 93 6.31 -3.71 -2.75
N LEU A 94 7.19 -4.46 -3.42
CA LEU A 94 6.80 -5.56 -4.33
C LEU A 94 6.02 -6.65 -3.60
N LEU A 95 6.49 -7.06 -2.42
CA LEU A 95 5.78 -8.04 -1.58
C LEU A 95 4.40 -7.52 -1.17
N GLY A 96 4.32 -6.27 -0.71
CA GLY A 96 3.06 -5.63 -0.33
C GLY A 96 2.06 -5.59 -1.48
N MET A 97 2.50 -5.18 -2.68
CA MET A 97 1.66 -5.17 -3.87
C MET A 97 1.22 -6.59 -4.29
N ALA A 98 2.11 -7.58 -4.24
CA ALA A 98 1.78 -8.97 -4.57
C ALA A 98 0.76 -9.56 -3.58
N VAL A 99 0.95 -9.36 -2.27
CA VAL A 99 0.02 -9.80 -1.23
C VAL A 99 -1.34 -9.12 -1.42
N PHE A 100 -1.35 -7.80 -1.64
CA PHE A 100 -2.56 -7.02 -1.87
C PHE A 100 -3.33 -7.51 -3.11
N GLY A 101 -2.64 -7.71 -4.23
CA GLY A 101 -3.26 -8.19 -5.46
C GLY A 101 -3.79 -9.62 -5.36
N ALA A 102 -3.04 -10.54 -4.76
CA ALA A 102 -3.49 -11.91 -4.53
C ALA A 102 -4.73 -11.95 -3.61
N ALA A 103 -4.71 -11.17 -2.52
CA ALA A 103 -5.85 -11.08 -1.61
C ALA A 103 -7.05 -10.37 -2.26
N SER A 104 -6.85 -9.42 -3.19
CA SER A 104 -7.92 -8.83 -4.02
C SER A 104 -8.62 -9.90 -4.85
N VAL A 105 -7.88 -10.78 -5.51
CA VAL A 105 -8.47 -11.89 -6.26
C VAL A 105 -9.26 -12.80 -5.32
N LEU A 106 -8.71 -13.17 -4.17
CA LEU A 106 -9.42 -13.98 -3.18
C LEU A 106 -10.69 -13.31 -2.67
N SER A 107 -10.66 -11.98 -2.47
CA SER A 107 -11.84 -11.20 -2.06
C SER A 107 -12.93 -11.22 -3.13
N ALA A 108 -12.55 -11.04 -4.39
CA ALA A 108 -13.50 -11.01 -5.51
C ALA A 108 -14.30 -12.31 -5.66
N PHE A 109 -13.66 -13.45 -5.40
CA PHE A 109 -14.28 -14.78 -5.50
C PHE A 109 -14.70 -15.36 -4.14
N SER A 110 -14.89 -14.53 -3.13
CA SER A 110 -15.34 -14.97 -1.82
C SER A 110 -16.78 -15.51 -1.91
N THR A 111 -16.98 -16.72 -1.36
CA THR A 111 -18.28 -17.41 -1.35
C THR A 111 -18.96 -17.35 0.02
N SER A 112 -18.32 -16.74 1.01
CA SER A 112 -18.86 -16.59 2.36
C SER A 112 -18.35 -15.33 3.03
N PRO A 113 -19.09 -14.76 4.00
CA PRO A 113 -18.65 -13.58 4.76
C PRO A 113 -17.31 -13.80 5.45
N ARG A 114 -17.08 -14.99 6.02
CA ARG A 114 -15.82 -15.32 6.71
C ARG A 114 -14.62 -15.30 5.77
N MET A 115 -14.79 -15.81 4.55
CA MET A 115 -13.73 -15.80 3.53
C MET A 115 -13.40 -14.35 3.12
N LEU A 116 -14.41 -13.52 2.93
CA LEU A 116 -14.21 -12.11 2.60
C LEU A 116 -13.50 -11.36 3.74
N ILE A 117 -13.92 -11.54 4.99
CA ILE A 117 -13.26 -10.94 6.15
C ILE A 117 -11.78 -11.36 6.22
N GLY A 118 -11.50 -12.66 6.04
CA GLY A 118 -10.12 -13.17 6.05
C GLY A 118 -9.26 -12.60 4.92
N SER A 119 -9.78 -12.53 3.69
CA SER A 119 -9.06 -11.95 2.56
C SER A 119 -8.84 -10.43 2.73
N ARG A 120 -9.79 -9.70 3.33
CA ARG A 120 -9.63 -8.29 3.71
C ARG A 120 -8.51 -8.09 4.74
N ALA A 121 -8.42 -8.96 5.74
CA ALA A 121 -7.30 -8.94 6.69
C ALA A 121 -5.94 -9.13 5.99
N VAL A 122 -5.85 -10.05 5.03
CA VAL A 122 -4.63 -10.26 4.22
C VAL A 122 -4.34 -9.04 3.33
N MET A 123 -5.36 -8.39 2.75
CA MET A 123 -5.18 -7.13 2.02
C MET A 123 -4.61 -6.04 2.93
N GLY A 124 -5.04 -5.98 4.20
CA GLY A 124 -4.49 -5.07 5.22
C GLY A 124 -2.98 -5.24 5.43
N ILE A 125 -2.48 -6.48 5.42
CA ILE A 125 -1.03 -6.76 5.45
C ILE A 125 -0.34 -6.12 4.24
N GLY A 126 -0.88 -6.35 3.02
CA GLY A 126 -0.35 -5.78 1.80
C GLY A 126 -0.28 -4.25 1.84
N GLY A 127 -1.38 -3.61 2.22
CA GLY A 127 -1.47 -2.15 2.35
C GLY A 127 -0.47 -1.57 3.36
N ALA A 128 -0.31 -2.23 4.52
CA ALA A 128 0.62 -1.83 5.58
C ALA A 128 2.09 -1.89 5.14
N LEU A 129 2.43 -2.73 4.17
CA LEU A 129 3.76 -2.76 3.55
C LEU A 129 3.92 -1.68 2.47
N VAL A 130 2.88 -1.41 1.69
CA VAL A 130 2.93 -0.46 0.56
C VAL A 130 3.08 0.98 1.02
N GLN A 131 2.28 1.44 1.96
CA GLN A 131 2.21 2.85 2.32
C GLN A 131 3.52 3.41 2.87
N PRO A 132 4.17 2.83 3.90
CA PRO A 132 5.44 3.35 4.41
C PRO A 132 6.58 3.17 3.41
N ALA A 133 6.59 2.07 2.62
CA ALA A 133 7.61 1.85 1.61
C ALA A 133 7.58 2.93 0.51
N THR A 134 6.39 3.35 0.05
CA THR A 134 6.26 4.42 -0.96
C THR A 134 6.82 5.74 -0.43
N LEU A 135 6.50 6.13 0.79
CA LEU A 135 6.98 7.36 1.40
C LEU A 135 8.51 7.32 1.62
N SER A 136 9.04 6.21 2.11
CA SER A 136 10.48 6.03 2.32
C SER A 136 11.26 6.07 1.01
N ILE A 137 10.73 5.50 -0.09
CA ILE A 137 11.36 5.58 -1.42
C ILE A 137 11.36 7.03 -1.93
N ILE A 138 10.28 7.79 -1.75
CA ILE A 138 10.22 9.22 -2.12
C ILE A 138 11.31 10.00 -1.38
N GLN A 139 11.41 9.83 -0.06
CA GLN A 139 12.41 10.52 0.77
C GLN A 139 13.85 10.21 0.35
N ASN A 140 14.09 8.99 -0.14
CA ASN A 140 15.43 8.57 -0.56
C ASN A 140 15.76 8.97 -2.02
N THR A 141 14.74 9.07 -2.88
CA THR A 141 14.90 9.37 -4.31
C THR A 141 15.01 10.87 -4.59
N PHE A 142 14.29 11.70 -3.83
CA PHE A 142 14.22 13.14 -4.06
C PHE A 142 15.21 13.92 -3.21
N ARG A 143 15.78 14.98 -3.80
CA ARG A 143 16.64 15.93 -3.11
C ARG A 143 15.84 16.69 -2.03
N PRO A 144 16.50 17.18 -0.97
CA PRO A 144 15.80 17.88 0.13
C PRO A 144 14.90 19.04 -0.30
N ASP A 145 15.32 19.79 -1.32
CA ASP A 145 14.58 20.94 -1.90
C ASP A 145 13.32 20.52 -2.66
N GLU A 146 13.31 19.31 -3.24
CA GLU A 146 12.17 18.77 -4.02
C GLU A 146 11.23 17.87 -3.21
N ARG A 147 11.67 17.36 -2.05
CA ARG A 147 10.90 16.41 -1.22
C ARG A 147 9.51 16.92 -0.84
N GLY A 148 9.42 18.18 -0.45
CA GLY A 148 8.15 18.81 -0.09
C GLY A 148 7.13 18.73 -1.23
N ARG A 149 7.56 19.01 -2.47
CA ARG A 149 6.71 18.94 -3.66
C ARG A 149 6.32 17.49 -3.98
N ALA A 150 7.27 16.54 -3.90
CA ALA A 150 6.99 15.13 -4.16
C ALA A 150 6.00 14.54 -3.15
N ILE A 151 6.18 14.83 -1.85
CA ILE A 151 5.26 14.40 -0.78
C ILE A 151 3.89 15.08 -0.95
N GLY A 152 3.86 16.36 -1.32
CA GLY A 152 2.60 17.07 -1.59
C GLY A 152 1.81 16.46 -2.73
N LEU A 153 2.46 16.04 -3.82
CA LEU A 153 1.81 15.32 -4.92
C LEU A 153 1.32 13.93 -4.48
N TRP A 154 2.14 13.19 -3.73
CA TRP A 154 1.78 11.89 -3.18
C TRP A 154 0.56 11.99 -2.25
N ALA A 155 0.51 12.98 -1.36
CA ALA A 155 -0.64 13.24 -0.50
C ALA A 155 -1.87 13.74 -1.28
N GLY A 156 -1.68 14.57 -2.31
CA GLY A 156 -2.76 15.04 -3.18
C GLY A 156 -3.46 13.91 -3.95
N ILE A 157 -2.69 12.93 -4.41
CA ILE A 157 -3.22 11.71 -5.07
C ILE A 157 -4.08 10.90 -4.09
N THR A 158 -3.72 10.86 -2.81
CA THR A 158 -4.56 10.24 -1.76
C THR A 158 -5.96 10.87 -1.73
N GLY A 159 -6.05 12.19 -1.70
CA GLY A 159 -7.34 12.90 -1.72
C GLY A 159 -8.15 12.63 -2.99
N LEU A 160 -7.47 12.60 -4.15
CA LEU A 160 -8.11 12.28 -5.43
C LEU A 160 -8.64 10.83 -5.46
N ALA A 161 -7.87 9.87 -4.94
CA ALA A 161 -8.25 8.46 -4.87
C ALA A 161 -9.51 8.25 -4.01
N VAL A 162 -9.64 8.99 -2.90
CA VAL A 162 -10.83 8.96 -2.04
C VAL A 162 -12.07 9.38 -2.81
N ALA A 163 -11.98 10.39 -3.69
CA ALA A 163 -13.11 10.86 -4.48
C ALA A 163 -13.44 9.91 -5.66
N ILE A 164 -12.41 9.31 -6.29
CA ILE A 164 -12.59 8.40 -7.44
C ILE A 164 -13.23 7.08 -7.01
N GLY A 165 -12.95 6.58 -5.82
CA GLY A 165 -13.42 5.28 -5.34
C GLY A 165 -14.93 5.11 -5.46
N PRO A 166 -15.76 5.95 -4.83
CA PRO A 166 -17.22 5.84 -4.92
C PRO A 166 -17.76 5.97 -6.35
N ILE A 167 -17.20 6.86 -7.16
CA ILE A 167 -17.62 7.06 -8.56
C ILE A 167 -17.31 5.80 -9.38
N GLY A 168 -16.09 5.29 -9.27
CA GLY A 168 -15.65 4.07 -9.95
C GLY A 168 -16.44 2.85 -9.49
N GLY A 169 -16.69 2.73 -8.18
CA GLY A 169 -17.50 1.66 -7.60
C GLY A 169 -18.93 1.66 -8.09
N GLY A 170 -19.58 2.83 -8.08
CA GLY A 170 -20.90 2.97 -8.63
C GLY A 170 -20.97 2.57 -10.11
N ALA A 171 -20.03 3.03 -10.92
CA ALA A 171 -19.94 2.66 -12.34
C ALA A 171 -19.71 1.16 -12.56
N LEU A 172 -18.84 0.53 -11.75
CA LEU A 172 -18.59 -0.92 -11.84
C LEU A 172 -19.85 -1.73 -11.49
N LEU A 173 -20.55 -1.37 -10.42
CA LEU A 173 -21.73 -2.09 -9.95
C LEU A 173 -22.95 -1.93 -10.87
N LEU A 174 -22.97 -0.96 -11.77
CA LEU A 174 -24.03 -0.85 -12.79
C LEU A 174 -23.94 -1.96 -13.85
N TYR A 175 -22.73 -2.46 -14.13
CA TYR A 175 -22.49 -3.40 -15.23
C TYR A 175 -21.95 -4.75 -14.79
N PHE A 176 -21.38 -4.84 -13.58
CA PHE A 176 -20.68 -6.03 -13.09
C PHE A 176 -21.14 -6.40 -11.68
N TRP A 177 -20.78 -7.62 -11.24
CA TRP A 177 -21.07 -8.09 -9.87
C TRP A 177 -20.14 -7.43 -8.84
N TRP A 178 -20.48 -7.52 -7.57
CA TRP A 178 -19.75 -6.86 -6.47
C TRP A 178 -18.25 -7.23 -6.42
N GLY A 179 -17.85 -8.44 -6.78
CA GLY A 179 -16.43 -8.84 -6.79
C GLY A 179 -15.57 -8.06 -7.77
N SER A 180 -16.18 -7.39 -8.76
CA SER A 180 -15.46 -6.54 -9.73
C SER A 180 -14.74 -5.37 -9.06
N VAL A 181 -15.23 -4.88 -7.90
CA VAL A 181 -14.58 -3.81 -7.14
C VAL A 181 -13.21 -4.21 -6.60
N PHE A 182 -12.97 -5.50 -6.38
CA PHE A 182 -11.66 -6.04 -6.04
C PHE A 182 -10.84 -6.37 -7.28
N LEU A 183 -11.46 -6.93 -8.33
CA LEU A 183 -10.75 -7.29 -9.54
C LEU A 183 -10.16 -6.08 -10.27
N VAL A 184 -10.76 -4.91 -10.13
CA VAL A 184 -10.22 -3.67 -10.71
C VAL A 184 -8.82 -3.36 -10.17
N ASN A 185 -8.47 -3.79 -8.98
CA ASN A 185 -7.13 -3.61 -8.41
C ASN A 185 -6.06 -4.40 -9.17
N VAL A 186 -6.42 -5.59 -9.71
CA VAL A 186 -5.46 -6.54 -10.28
C VAL A 186 -4.65 -5.96 -11.45
N PRO A 187 -5.25 -5.35 -12.49
CA PRO A 187 -4.48 -4.78 -13.58
C PRO A 187 -3.54 -3.66 -13.09
N PHE A 188 -3.97 -2.82 -12.16
CA PHE A 188 -3.12 -1.77 -11.59
C PHE A 188 -1.97 -2.35 -10.76
N VAL A 189 -2.23 -3.41 -9.98
CA VAL A 189 -1.19 -4.13 -9.24
C VAL A 189 -0.17 -4.73 -10.19
N LEU A 190 -0.59 -5.39 -11.27
CA LEU A 190 0.33 -5.97 -12.26
C LEU A 190 1.20 -4.92 -12.93
N VAL A 191 0.60 -3.81 -13.37
CA VAL A 191 1.33 -2.67 -13.94
C VAL A 191 2.27 -2.05 -12.90
N GLY A 192 1.80 -1.86 -11.67
CA GLY A 192 2.59 -1.34 -10.56
C GLY A 192 3.80 -2.22 -10.25
N VAL A 193 3.62 -3.52 -10.10
CA VAL A 193 4.70 -4.49 -9.84
C VAL A 193 5.73 -4.47 -10.99
N ALA A 194 5.29 -4.51 -12.24
CA ALA A 194 6.18 -4.43 -13.39
C ALA A 194 6.97 -3.11 -13.42
N ALA A 195 6.28 -1.98 -13.18
CA ALA A 195 6.91 -0.66 -13.16
C ALA A 195 7.89 -0.50 -11.97
N ILE A 196 7.54 -0.99 -10.77
CA ILE A 196 8.46 -1.02 -9.62
C ILE A 196 9.71 -1.83 -9.96
N ALA A 197 9.54 -3.01 -10.57
CA ALA A 197 10.64 -3.90 -10.90
C ALA A 197 11.66 -3.26 -11.88
N VAL A 198 11.19 -2.39 -12.77
CA VAL A 198 12.03 -1.75 -13.80
C VAL A 198 12.56 -0.38 -13.37
N LEU A 199 11.74 0.43 -12.72
CA LEU A 199 12.04 1.84 -12.49
C LEU A 199 12.56 2.15 -11.08
N VAL A 200 12.09 1.43 -10.06
CA VAL A 200 12.40 1.75 -8.67
C VAL A 200 13.74 1.10 -8.28
N PRO A 201 14.76 1.88 -7.88
CA PRO A 201 16.02 1.34 -7.39
C PRO A 201 15.81 0.68 -6.02
N GLU A 202 16.62 -0.34 -5.73
CA GLU A 202 16.66 -0.88 -4.36
C GLU A 202 17.32 0.12 -3.42
N SER A 203 16.71 0.35 -2.29
CA SER A 203 17.26 1.17 -1.22
C SER A 203 16.93 0.56 0.15
N ARG A 204 17.85 0.73 1.07
CA ARG A 204 17.69 0.29 2.46
C ARG A 204 18.40 1.29 3.37
N ASP A 205 18.10 1.25 4.64
CA ASP A 205 18.87 2.01 5.62
C ASP A 205 20.29 1.41 5.73
N PRO A 206 21.36 2.20 5.59
CA PRO A 206 22.73 1.71 5.75
C PRO A 206 23.02 1.29 7.20
N ASP A 207 22.31 1.87 8.18
CA ASP A 207 22.45 1.57 9.60
C ASP A 207 21.07 1.24 10.22
N PRO A 208 20.47 0.09 9.83
CA PRO A 208 19.13 -0.27 10.29
C PRO A 208 19.17 -0.54 11.79
N ARG A 209 18.28 0.10 12.52
CA ARG A 209 18.11 -0.13 13.96
C ARG A 209 17.96 -1.62 14.26
N GLU A 210 18.48 -2.06 15.40
CA GLU A 210 18.27 -3.41 15.88
C GLU A 210 16.76 -3.69 15.97
N ILE A 211 16.37 -4.91 15.58
CA ILE A 211 14.99 -5.33 15.76
C ILE A 211 14.76 -5.48 17.27
N ASP A 212 13.81 -4.74 17.76
CA ASP A 212 13.20 -4.97 19.08
C ASP A 212 11.93 -5.83 18.89
N PRO A 213 12.02 -7.18 18.98
CA PRO A 213 10.87 -8.03 18.75
C PRO A 213 9.76 -7.80 19.78
N LEU A 214 10.15 -7.44 21.01
CA LEU A 214 9.19 -7.14 22.06
C LEU A 214 8.46 -5.83 21.80
N GLY A 215 9.18 -4.78 21.41
CA GLY A 215 8.59 -3.50 21.02
C GLY A 215 7.66 -3.61 19.82
N ILE A 216 8.02 -4.41 18.81
CA ILE A 216 7.16 -4.69 17.65
C ILE A 216 5.89 -5.41 18.11
N LEU A 217 6.01 -6.47 18.91
CA LEU A 217 4.86 -7.23 19.41
C LEU A 217 3.91 -6.35 20.26
N LEU A 218 4.48 -5.54 21.14
CA LEU A 218 3.71 -4.61 21.96
C LEU A 218 3.05 -3.52 21.13
N SER A 219 3.71 -3.01 20.10
CA SER A 219 3.14 -2.03 19.17
C SER A 219 1.96 -2.62 18.39
N ILE A 220 2.12 -3.84 17.84
CA ILE A 220 1.05 -4.55 17.15
C ILE A 220 -0.12 -4.79 18.09
N ALA A 221 0.13 -5.36 19.27
CA ALA A 221 -0.91 -5.67 20.25
C ALA A 221 -1.60 -4.41 20.78
N GLY A 222 -0.84 -3.35 21.07
CA GLY A 222 -1.37 -2.08 21.55
C GLY A 222 -2.22 -1.36 20.50
N LEU A 223 -1.75 -1.26 19.25
CA LEU A 223 -2.51 -0.66 18.16
C LEU A 223 -3.75 -1.49 17.82
N PHE A 224 -3.62 -2.83 17.78
CA PHE A 224 -4.75 -3.72 17.60
C PHE A 224 -5.81 -3.52 18.68
N ALA A 225 -5.41 -3.54 19.95
CA ALA A 225 -6.32 -3.35 21.07
C ALA A 225 -6.99 -1.96 21.05
N LEU A 226 -6.22 -0.91 20.72
CA LEU A 226 -6.73 0.44 20.64
C LEU A 226 -7.78 0.58 19.51
N VAL A 227 -7.42 0.16 18.29
CA VAL A 227 -8.31 0.27 17.11
C VAL A 227 -9.55 -0.62 17.32
N TYR A 228 -9.37 -1.85 17.78
CA TYR A 228 -10.47 -2.75 18.10
C TYR A 228 -11.39 -2.17 19.20
N GLY A 229 -10.81 -1.55 20.24
CA GLY A 229 -11.57 -0.90 21.31
C GLY A 229 -12.39 0.30 20.81
N ILE A 230 -11.85 1.09 19.87
CA ILE A 230 -12.56 2.21 19.23
C ILE A 230 -13.73 1.70 18.38
N ILE A 231 -13.47 0.68 17.53
CA ILE A 231 -14.50 0.06 16.68
C ILE A 231 -15.65 -0.47 17.55
N ARG A 232 -15.33 -1.30 18.56
CA ARG A 232 -16.34 -1.88 19.46
C ARG A 232 -17.01 -0.86 20.38
N GLY A 233 -16.32 0.23 20.74
CA GLY A 233 -16.88 1.30 21.57
C GLY A 233 -17.89 2.16 20.81
N GLY A 234 -17.76 2.27 19.48
CA GLY A 234 -18.69 2.97 18.60
C GLY A 234 -19.99 2.19 18.30
N ASP A 235 -20.00 0.88 18.55
CA ASP A 235 -21.17 0.00 18.33
C ASP A 235 -22.19 0.02 19.50
N LYS A 236 -21.94 0.81 20.54
CA LYS A 236 -22.84 0.97 21.70
C LYS A 236 -23.49 2.34 21.71
#